data_d51fa0d837289590bb2a2fc3e206bdcc
#
_entry.id   d51fa0d837289590bb2a2fc3e206bdcc
#
_cell.length_a   1.000
_cell.length_b   1.000
_cell.length_c   1.000
_cell.angle_alpha   90.00
_cell.angle_beta   90.00
_cell.angle_gamma   90.00
#
_symmetry.space_group_name_H-M   'P 1'
#
loop_
_entity.id
_entity.type
_entity.pdbx_description
1 polymer ?
#
loop_
_entity_poly.entity_id
_entity_poly.type
_entity_poly.pdbx_seq_one_letter_code
_entity_poly.pdbx_strand_id
1 'polypeptide(L)'
;MRSAKRNRKKSRGKAALLSASRESAVTPLGWRSIRPYVAVTFAMTVDGKITTRNFTPIDFTSRADKEHLFRRRSLGDAVLIGHSTLKQDNVRLGLPDPKLREARVARGQTPYPLRVIVSNEGRIDPNLKIFQSDISPIVIFSTVRMPVRYQEQLRQKATLHLSDSRSVDLFWMLKELGTDYGVRFVACEGGATLFRALLEEDLVDQLNLTIAPYLFGGAAAPTLTGLSKDFLPRTVRCSLVEMRAVGEECFLTYRIKHRRK
;
A
#
# COMPACT_ATOMS: atom_id res chain seq x y z
N MET A 1 7.66 70.81 29.69
CA MET A 1 8.66 70.07 28.88
C MET A 1 8.06 68.76 28.47
N ARG A 2 8.13 68.38 27.15
CA ARG A 2 7.22 67.49 26.39
C ARG A 2 7.49 66.04 26.69
N SER A 3 6.42 65.29 27.07
CA SER A 3 6.32 63.85 27.21
C SER A 3 6.19 63.22 25.83
N ALA A 4 7.08 62.27 25.51
CA ALA A 4 6.99 61.46 24.29
C ALA A 4 6.24 60.14 24.57
N LYS A 5 5.04 60.01 24.11
CA LYS A 5 4.25 58.76 24.11
C LYS A 5 4.81 57.79 23.04
N ARG A 6 5.36 56.67 23.47
CA ARG A 6 5.76 55.54 22.63
C ARG A 6 4.54 54.66 22.31
N ASN A 7 4.10 54.74 21.09
CA ASN A 7 3.05 53.86 20.50
C ASN A 7 3.60 52.44 20.32
N ARG A 8 3.14 51.47 21.09
CA ARG A 8 3.34 50.05 20.82
C ARG A 8 2.28 49.59 19.87
N LYS A 9 2.61 49.45 18.57
CA LYS A 9 1.82 48.70 17.58
C LYS A 9 1.86 47.22 17.96
N LYS A 10 0.73 46.67 18.34
CA LYS A 10 0.49 45.23 18.42
C LYS A 10 0.44 44.67 17.00
N SER A 11 1.48 43.96 16.59
CA SER A 11 1.45 43.12 15.42
C SER A 11 0.58 41.87 15.71
N ARG A 12 -0.67 41.89 15.25
CA ARG A 12 -1.51 40.67 15.17
C ARG A 12 -0.92 39.81 14.07
N GLY A 13 -0.24 38.73 14.45
CA GLY A 13 0.09 37.65 13.56
C GLY A 13 -1.18 37.02 12.99
N LYS A 14 -1.45 37.25 11.73
CA LYS A 14 -2.43 36.49 10.96
C LYS A 14 -1.90 35.06 10.86
N ALA A 15 -2.45 34.15 11.66
CA ALA A 15 -2.35 32.73 11.39
C ALA A 15 -3.01 32.50 10.01
N ALA A 16 -2.19 32.25 9.01
CA ALA A 16 -2.66 31.80 7.72
C ALA A 16 -3.28 30.42 7.94
N LEU A 17 -4.60 30.35 7.87
CA LEU A 17 -5.34 29.11 7.62
C LEU A 17 -4.84 28.57 6.28
N LEU A 18 -3.91 27.63 6.33
CA LEU A 18 -3.56 26.81 5.18
C LEU A 18 -4.82 26.02 4.81
N SER A 19 -5.46 26.51 3.75
CA SER A 19 -6.53 25.86 3.05
C SER A 19 -6.17 24.38 2.83
N ALA A 20 -7.12 23.50 3.15
CA ALA A 20 -7.08 22.12 2.77
C ALA A 20 -6.82 22.03 1.27
N SER A 21 -5.55 21.86 0.89
CA SER A 21 -5.17 21.60 -0.46
C SER A 21 -5.85 20.30 -0.89
N ARG A 22 -6.70 20.40 -1.91
CA ARG A 22 -7.28 19.29 -2.62
C ARG A 22 -6.18 18.28 -2.87
N GLU A 23 -6.20 17.14 -2.16
CA GLU A 23 -5.51 15.95 -2.62
C GLU A 23 -6.13 15.57 -3.95
N SER A 24 -5.64 16.16 -5.01
CA SER A 24 -5.93 15.73 -6.36
C SER A 24 -5.36 14.33 -6.48
N ALA A 25 -6.22 13.33 -6.41
CA ALA A 25 -5.92 12.04 -6.98
C ALA A 25 -5.52 12.33 -8.44
N VAL A 26 -4.22 12.40 -8.69
CA VAL A 26 -3.69 12.56 -10.04
C VAL A 26 -3.91 11.23 -10.74
N THR A 27 -5.13 11.03 -11.21
CA THR A 27 -5.40 10.10 -12.30
C THR A 27 -4.85 10.77 -13.54
N PRO A 28 -3.82 10.24 -14.20
CA PRO A 28 -3.35 10.80 -15.45
C PRO A 28 -4.49 10.68 -16.46
N LEU A 29 -5.12 11.80 -16.81
CA LEU A 29 -6.01 11.90 -17.94
C LEU A 29 -5.25 11.44 -19.19
N GLY A 30 -5.67 10.34 -19.80
CA GLY A 30 -5.25 9.98 -21.14
C GLY A 30 -4.67 8.58 -21.37
N TRP A 31 -4.45 7.75 -20.34
CA TRP A 31 -3.98 6.38 -20.55
C TRP A 31 -5.13 5.40 -20.33
N ARG A 32 -5.68 4.83 -21.40
CA ARG A 32 -6.30 3.51 -21.32
C ARG A 32 -5.16 2.52 -21.03
N SER A 33 -4.70 2.49 -19.77
CA SER A 33 -3.67 1.56 -19.37
C SER A 33 -4.22 0.15 -19.43
N ILE A 34 -3.46 -0.76 -20.01
CA ILE A 34 -3.78 -2.19 -20.11
C ILE A 34 -3.93 -2.81 -18.72
N ARG A 35 -3.47 -2.13 -17.67
CA ARG A 35 -3.49 -2.55 -16.26
C ARG A 35 -3.88 -1.40 -15.32
N PRO A 36 -4.35 -1.70 -14.09
CA PRO A 36 -4.56 -0.72 -13.04
C PRO A 36 -3.29 0.05 -12.67
N TYR A 37 -3.48 1.27 -12.14
CA TYR A 37 -2.44 2.01 -11.44
C TYR A 37 -2.11 1.34 -10.11
N VAL A 38 -0.83 1.11 -9.81
CA VAL A 38 -0.38 0.42 -8.59
C VAL A 38 0.37 1.40 -7.69
N ALA A 39 -0.22 1.71 -6.53
CA ALA A 39 0.43 2.46 -5.46
C ALA A 39 0.77 1.53 -4.30
N VAL A 40 2.05 1.46 -3.96
CA VAL A 40 2.53 0.64 -2.86
C VAL A 40 2.73 1.51 -1.62
N THR A 41 2.33 1.02 -0.45
CA THR A 41 2.48 1.73 0.83
C THR A 41 3.30 0.89 1.79
N PHE A 42 4.35 1.50 2.35
CA PHE A 42 5.23 0.90 3.35
C PHE A 42 5.56 1.88 4.46
N ALA A 43 5.88 1.33 5.63
CA ALA A 43 6.65 2.02 6.67
C ALA A 43 8.01 1.34 6.82
N MET A 44 9.04 2.13 7.11
CA MET A 44 10.38 1.63 7.43
C MET A 44 11.02 2.47 8.53
N THR A 45 12.03 1.92 9.18
CA THR A 45 12.91 2.66 10.10
C THR A 45 13.87 3.58 9.34
N VAL A 46 14.54 4.49 10.06
CA VAL A 46 15.57 5.39 9.49
C VAL A 46 16.69 4.62 8.80
N ASP A 47 17.05 3.44 9.32
CA ASP A 47 18.04 2.54 8.71
C ASP A 47 17.43 1.55 7.69
N GLY A 48 16.22 1.81 7.21
CA GLY A 48 15.60 1.12 6.06
C GLY A 48 15.03 -0.26 6.36
N LYS A 49 14.74 -0.60 7.62
CA LYS A 49 14.16 -1.89 7.99
C LYS A 49 12.64 -1.82 8.06
N ILE A 50 11.96 -2.88 7.62
CA ILE A 50 10.49 -2.94 7.58
C ILE A 50 9.90 -3.87 8.62
N THR A 51 10.73 -4.63 9.34
CA THR A 51 10.34 -5.52 10.44
C THR A 51 11.54 -5.82 11.31
N THR A 52 11.29 -6.42 12.47
CA THR A 52 12.33 -6.78 13.43
C THR A 52 12.98 -8.13 13.12
N ARG A 53 13.97 -8.47 13.95
CA ARG A 53 14.71 -9.74 13.91
C ARG A 53 13.81 -10.98 13.91
N ASN A 54 12.69 -10.92 14.65
CA ASN A 54 11.79 -12.05 14.81
C ASN A 54 10.66 -12.07 13.77
N PHE A 55 10.68 -11.16 12.81
CA PHE A 55 9.60 -10.98 11.82
C PHE A 55 8.21 -10.83 12.45
N THR A 56 8.17 -10.46 13.72
CA THR A 56 6.91 -10.16 14.40
C THR A 56 6.43 -8.78 13.98
N PRO A 57 5.12 -8.61 13.74
CA PRO A 57 4.55 -7.30 13.59
C PRO A 57 4.88 -6.49 14.84
N ILE A 58 5.78 -5.53 14.71
CA ILE A 58 5.99 -4.54 15.75
C ILE A 58 5.30 -3.28 15.28
N ASP A 59 4.50 -2.77 16.17
CA ASP A 59 3.88 -1.47 16.04
C ASP A 59 4.95 -0.40 16.27
N PHE A 60 5.82 -0.19 15.26
CA PHE A 60 6.86 0.83 15.30
C PHE A 60 6.45 2.14 14.63
N THR A 61 5.19 2.21 14.19
CA THR A 61 4.63 3.40 13.55
C THR A 61 3.57 4.05 14.44
N SER A 62 3.34 5.34 14.20
CA SER A 62 2.38 6.11 14.98
C SER A 62 0.93 5.85 14.55
N ARG A 63 -0.01 6.45 15.31
CA ARG A 63 -1.41 6.54 14.88
C ARG A 63 -1.54 7.30 13.54
N ALA A 64 -0.70 8.31 13.30
CA ALA A 64 -0.73 9.07 12.05
C ALA A 64 -0.37 8.20 10.83
N ASP A 65 0.58 7.27 10.99
CA ASP A 65 0.92 6.30 9.94
C ASP A 65 -0.24 5.33 9.68
N LYS A 66 -0.89 4.80 10.71
CA LYS A 66 -2.08 3.95 10.55
C LYS A 66 -3.21 4.68 9.82
N GLU A 67 -3.47 5.93 10.18
CA GLU A 67 -4.46 6.77 9.50
C GLU A 67 -4.04 7.05 8.04
N HIS A 68 -2.74 7.22 7.79
CA HIS A 68 -2.20 7.37 6.44
C HIS A 68 -2.40 6.09 5.62
N LEU A 69 -2.07 4.93 6.16
CA LEU A 69 -2.30 3.63 5.51
C LEU A 69 -3.78 3.46 5.13
N PHE A 70 -4.71 3.71 6.05
CA PHE A 70 -6.14 3.60 5.77
C PHE A 70 -6.62 4.60 4.73
N ARG A 71 -6.11 5.83 4.73
CA ARG A 71 -6.37 6.81 3.67
C ARG A 71 -5.89 6.30 2.31
N ARG A 72 -4.65 5.77 2.21
CA ARG A 72 -4.12 5.20 0.96
C ARG A 72 -4.93 3.99 0.50
N ARG A 73 -5.28 3.08 1.41
CA ARG A 73 -6.18 1.95 1.13
C ARG A 73 -7.54 2.41 0.60
N SER A 74 -8.09 3.48 1.17
CA SER A 74 -9.41 3.99 0.77
C SER A 74 -9.45 4.55 -0.66
N LEU A 75 -8.32 4.86 -1.27
CA LEU A 75 -8.25 5.33 -2.66
C LEU A 75 -8.34 4.17 -3.67
N GLY A 76 -7.89 2.97 -3.27
CA GLY A 76 -7.86 1.80 -4.14
C GLY A 76 -9.25 1.24 -4.45
N ASP A 77 -9.48 0.82 -5.69
CA ASP A 77 -10.60 -0.05 -6.01
C ASP A 77 -10.35 -1.45 -5.45
N ALA A 78 -9.10 -1.86 -5.39
CA ALA A 78 -8.64 -3.09 -4.74
C ALA A 78 -7.49 -2.82 -3.75
N VAL A 79 -7.41 -3.65 -2.70
CA VAL A 79 -6.25 -3.75 -1.81
C VAL A 79 -5.55 -5.07 -2.06
N LEU A 80 -4.25 -5.01 -2.37
CA LEU A 80 -3.41 -6.16 -2.71
C LEU A 80 -2.41 -6.45 -1.59
N ILE A 81 -2.32 -7.70 -1.19
CA ILE A 81 -1.37 -8.17 -0.18
C ILE A 81 -0.75 -9.51 -0.57
N GLY A 82 0.53 -9.68 -0.27
CA GLY A 82 1.20 -10.98 -0.37
C GLY A 82 0.83 -11.91 0.80
N HIS A 83 0.71 -13.20 0.53
CA HIS A 83 0.31 -14.20 1.53
C HIS A 83 1.19 -14.19 2.78
N SER A 84 2.51 -14.04 2.65
CA SER A 84 3.41 -14.05 3.82
C SER A 84 3.08 -12.91 4.80
N THR A 85 2.85 -11.70 4.29
CA THR A 85 2.44 -10.54 5.08
C THR A 85 1.06 -10.75 5.69
N LEU A 86 0.10 -11.22 4.88
CA LEU A 86 -1.25 -11.53 5.39
C LEU A 86 -1.21 -12.54 6.54
N LYS A 87 -0.36 -13.57 6.45
CA LYS A 87 -0.19 -14.58 7.52
C LYS A 87 0.41 -13.98 8.79
N GLN A 88 1.41 -13.10 8.64
CA GLN A 88 2.08 -12.46 9.78
C GLN A 88 1.17 -11.47 10.50
N ASP A 89 0.52 -10.59 9.73
CA ASP A 89 -0.28 -9.49 10.29
C ASP A 89 -1.69 -9.94 10.68
N ASN A 90 -2.20 -11.00 10.07
CA ASN A 90 -3.54 -11.56 10.27
C ASN A 90 -4.64 -10.49 10.29
N VAL A 91 -4.67 -9.66 9.25
CA VAL A 91 -5.56 -8.50 9.12
C VAL A 91 -6.81 -8.80 8.29
N ARG A 92 -7.85 -7.99 8.46
CA ARG A 92 -9.11 -8.08 7.68
C ARG A 92 -9.07 -7.28 6.37
N LEU A 93 -8.12 -6.39 6.19
CA LEU A 93 -8.01 -5.42 5.08
C LEU A 93 -9.26 -4.51 4.94
N GLY A 94 -9.89 -4.18 6.06
CA GLY A 94 -11.04 -3.28 6.09
C GLY A 94 -10.67 -1.81 6.21
N LEU A 95 -11.68 -0.97 6.28
CA LEU A 95 -11.60 0.47 6.54
C LEU A 95 -12.41 0.79 7.80
N PRO A 96 -11.76 0.96 8.97
CA PRO A 96 -12.46 1.17 10.24
C PRO A 96 -13.17 2.52 10.30
N ASP A 97 -12.60 3.58 9.71
CA ASP A 97 -13.20 4.92 9.72
C ASP A 97 -14.40 5.01 8.76
N PRO A 98 -15.61 5.33 9.27
CA PRO A 98 -16.82 5.55 8.46
C PRO A 98 -16.62 6.63 7.40
N LYS A 99 -15.92 7.72 7.72
CA LYS A 99 -15.69 8.84 6.79
C LYS A 99 -14.94 8.41 5.54
N LEU A 100 -13.98 7.47 5.67
CA LEU A 100 -13.28 6.92 4.52
C LEU A 100 -14.20 6.09 3.64
N ARG A 101 -15.15 5.34 4.22
CA ARG A 101 -16.16 4.58 3.47
C ARG A 101 -17.15 5.49 2.75
N GLU A 102 -17.64 6.51 3.43
CA GLU A 102 -18.51 7.55 2.84
C GLU A 102 -17.82 8.26 1.67
N ALA A 103 -16.55 8.65 1.85
CA ALA A 103 -15.76 9.28 0.80
C ALA A 103 -15.55 8.35 -0.42
N ARG A 104 -15.48 7.03 -0.23
CA ARG A 104 -15.45 6.04 -1.32
C ARG A 104 -16.77 6.04 -2.09
N VAL A 105 -17.88 5.94 -1.38
CA VAL A 105 -19.22 5.95 -1.98
C VAL A 105 -19.45 7.25 -2.78
N ALA A 106 -19.05 8.39 -2.23
CA ALA A 106 -19.14 9.67 -2.92
C ALA A 106 -18.30 9.74 -4.23
N ARG A 107 -17.27 8.88 -4.38
CA ARG A 107 -16.50 8.72 -5.62
C ARG A 107 -17.05 7.64 -6.55
N GLY A 108 -18.19 7.03 -6.23
CA GLY A 108 -18.79 5.94 -7.00
C GLY A 108 -18.12 4.57 -6.77
N GLN A 109 -17.34 4.41 -5.69
CA GLN A 109 -16.73 3.15 -5.29
C GLN A 109 -17.61 2.41 -4.27
N THR A 110 -17.42 1.11 -4.11
CA THR A 110 -17.99 0.34 -2.99
C THR A 110 -17.42 0.81 -1.65
N PRO A 111 -18.13 0.66 -0.51
CA PRO A 111 -17.63 1.11 0.80
C PRO A 111 -16.27 0.52 1.18
N TYR A 112 -15.96 -0.68 0.73
CA TYR A 112 -14.69 -1.36 0.95
C TYR A 112 -14.05 -1.76 -0.38
N PRO A 113 -12.71 -1.71 -0.51
CA PRO A 113 -12.03 -2.17 -1.70
C PRO A 113 -12.17 -3.70 -1.87
N LEU A 114 -12.06 -4.19 -3.11
CA LEU A 114 -11.85 -5.60 -3.39
C LEU A 114 -10.59 -6.09 -2.67
N ARG A 115 -10.64 -7.21 -1.97
CA ARG A 115 -9.49 -7.77 -1.23
C ARG A 115 -8.77 -8.80 -2.09
N VAL A 116 -7.51 -8.55 -2.40
CA VAL A 116 -6.71 -9.38 -3.32
C VAL A 116 -5.52 -9.97 -2.60
N ILE A 117 -5.37 -11.29 -2.67
CA ILE A 117 -4.25 -12.03 -2.10
C ILE A 117 -3.46 -12.67 -3.24
N VAL A 118 -2.12 -12.55 -3.20
CA VAL A 118 -1.24 -13.27 -4.12
C VAL A 118 -0.35 -14.24 -3.38
N SER A 119 -0.27 -15.49 -3.87
CA SER A 119 0.51 -16.57 -3.28
C SER A 119 0.92 -17.61 -4.31
N ASN A 120 2.21 -17.82 -4.52
CA ASN A 120 2.67 -18.84 -5.48
C ASN A 120 2.34 -20.28 -5.06
N GLU A 121 2.31 -20.57 -3.76
CA GLU A 121 2.05 -21.92 -3.25
C GLU A 121 0.61 -22.14 -2.79
N GLY A 122 -0.14 -21.08 -2.55
CA GLY A 122 -1.55 -21.13 -2.19
C GLY A 122 -1.87 -21.83 -0.86
N ARG A 123 -0.89 -22.06 0.02
CA ARG A 123 -1.10 -22.69 1.35
C ARG A 123 -1.64 -21.67 2.34
N ILE A 124 -2.76 -21.04 2.00
CA ILE A 124 -3.38 -19.97 2.77
C ILE A 124 -4.33 -20.57 3.79
N ASP A 125 -4.12 -20.25 5.07
CA ASP A 125 -5.01 -20.71 6.14
C ASP A 125 -6.41 -20.08 5.99
N PRO A 126 -7.47 -20.90 5.82
CA PRO A 126 -8.84 -20.41 5.69
C PRO A 126 -9.42 -19.81 6.98
N ASN A 127 -8.70 -19.87 8.10
CA ASN A 127 -9.09 -19.30 9.38
C ASN A 127 -8.52 -17.90 9.62
N LEU A 128 -7.72 -17.36 8.71
CA LEU A 128 -7.23 -15.99 8.81
C LEU A 128 -8.39 -14.98 8.91
N LYS A 129 -8.17 -13.89 9.64
CA LYS A 129 -9.20 -12.85 9.90
C LYS A 129 -9.80 -12.26 8.64
N ILE A 130 -9.09 -12.26 7.52
CA ILE A 130 -9.59 -11.77 6.24
C ILE A 130 -10.83 -12.56 5.78
N PHE A 131 -10.92 -13.86 6.08
CA PHE A 131 -12.02 -14.75 5.72
C PHE A 131 -13.15 -14.77 6.75
N GLN A 132 -13.02 -14.03 7.85
CA GLN A 132 -14.02 -13.97 8.94
C GLN A 132 -14.97 -12.78 8.80
N SER A 133 -14.97 -12.09 7.67
CA SER A 133 -15.81 -10.92 7.45
C SER A 133 -16.21 -10.77 5.99
N ASP A 134 -17.48 -10.49 5.75
CA ASP A 134 -18.08 -10.32 4.42
C ASP A 134 -18.14 -8.85 3.98
N ILE A 135 -17.14 -8.04 4.37
CA ILE A 135 -17.13 -6.60 4.08
C ILE A 135 -16.95 -6.28 2.60
N SER A 136 -16.28 -7.15 1.85
CA SER A 136 -16.12 -7.09 0.39
C SER A 136 -15.66 -8.44 -0.15
N PRO A 137 -15.78 -8.70 -1.47
CA PRO A 137 -15.27 -9.93 -2.07
C PRO A 137 -13.76 -10.12 -1.85
N ILE A 138 -13.33 -11.38 -1.89
CA ILE A 138 -11.93 -11.77 -1.83
C ILE A 138 -11.57 -12.49 -3.14
N VAL A 139 -10.46 -12.11 -3.73
CA VAL A 139 -9.89 -12.77 -4.91
C VAL A 139 -8.48 -13.24 -4.57
N ILE A 140 -8.17 -14.48 -4.92
CA ILE A 140 -6.87 -15.09 -4.68
C ILE A 140 -6.25 -15.45 -6.02
N PHE A 141 -5.09 -14.89 -6.30
CA PHE A 141 -4.24 -15.31 -7.42
C PHE A 141 -3.16 -16.25 -6.91
N SER A 142 -3.13 -17.45 -7.50
CA SER A 142 -2.18 -18.47 -7.14
C SER A 142 -1.75 -19.28 -8.36
N THR A 143 -1.07 -20.40 -8.14
CA THR A 143 -0.67 -21.33 -9.19
C THR A 143 -1.30 -22.70 -8.96
N VAL A 144 -1.25 -23.57 -9.96
CA VAL A 144 -1.67 -24.99 -9.85
C VAL A 144 -0.92 -25.77 -8.78
N ARG A 145 0.15 -25.18 -8.20
CA ARG A 145 0.86 -25.75 -7.02
C ARG A 145 0.06 -25.66 -5.72
N MET A 146 -1.05 -24.89 -5.72
CA MET A 146 -1.97 -24.86 -4.57
C MET A 146 -2.54 -26.25 -4.32
N PRO A 147 -2.31 -26.87 -3.15
CA PRO A 147 -2.84 -28.19 -2.88
C PRO A 147 -4.37 -28.21 -2.92
N VAL A 148 -4.96 -29.25 -3.48
CA VAL A 148 -6.41 -29.41 -3.70
C VAL A 148 -7.23 -29.09 -2.44
N ARG A 149 -6.80 -29.58 -1.30
CA ARG A 149 -7.48 -29.30 0.00
C ARG A 149 -7.66 -27.80 0.30
N TYR A 150 -6.67 -26.95 -0.08
CA TYR A 150 -6.77 -25.51 0.11
C TYR A 150 -7.68 -24.89 -0.95
N GLN A 151 -7.65 -25.40 -2.20
CA GLN A 151 -8.55 -24.93 -3.24
C GLN A 151 -10.01 -25.14 -2.85
N GLU A 152 -10.37 -26.34 -2.36
CA GLU A 152 -11.73 -26.67 -1.92
C GLU A 152 -12.22 -25.77 -0.79
N GLN A 153 -11.39 -25.57 0.24
CA GLN A 153 -11.73 -24.73 1.38
C GLN A 153 -11.83 -23.25 1.01
N LEU A 154 -10.93 -22.76 0.16
CA LEU A 154 -10.88 -21.34 -0.18
C LEU A 154 -11.91 -20.94 -1.24
N ARG A 155 -12.32 -21.85 -2.13
CA ARG A 155 -13.42 -21.60 -3.10
C ARG A 155 -14.75 -21.25 -2.43
N GLN A 156 -14.96 -21.68 -1.18
CA GLN A 156 -16.15 -21.33 -0.39
C GLN A 156 -16.11 -19.89 0.14
N LYS A 157 -14.93 -19.25 0.13
CA LYS A 157 -14.68 -17.93 0.76
C LYS A 157 -14.16 -16.87 -0.19
N ALA A 158 -13.65 -17.29 -1.36
CA ALA A 158 -12.97 -16.41 -2.30
C ALA A 158 -13.06 -16.94 -3.74
N THR A 159 -12.92 -16.05 -4.71
CA THR A 159 -12.70 -16.42 -6.11
C THR A 159 -11.22 -16.78 -6.29
N LEU A 160 -10.94 -17.95 -6.89
CA LEU A 160 -9.58 -18.42 -7.14
C LEU A 160 -9.22 -18.31 -8.61
N HIS A 161 -8.11 -17.65 -8.91
CA HIS A 161 -7.44 -17.66 -10.20
C HIS A 161 -6.14 -18.46 -10.07
N LEU A 162 -6.00 -19.52 -10.83
CA LEU A 162 -4.84 -20.42 -10.79
C LEU A 162 -4.13 -20.40 -12.15
N SER A 163 -2.86 -20.01 -12.14
CA SER A 163 -2.00 -20.08 -13.33
C SER A 163 -1.22 -21.38 -13.37
N ASP A 164 -0.90 -21.87 -14.56
CA ASP A 164 -0.13 -23.12 -14.78
C ASP A 164 1.39 -22.92 -14.55
N SER A 165 1.83 -21.69 -14.27
CA SER A 165 3.23 -21.36 -14.06
C SER A 165 3.69 -21.64 -12.63
N ARG A 166 5.03 -21.60 -12.39
CA ARG A 166 5.59 -21.75 -11.05
C ARG A 166 5.33 -20.55 -10.13
N SER A 167 5.12 -19.38 -10.70
CA SER A 167 4.79 -18.14 -10.01
C SER A 167 3.62 -17.45 -10.67
N VAL A 168 2.86 -16.68 -9.91
CA VAL A 168 1.80 -15.84 -10.44
C VAL A 168 2.42 -14.80 -11.37
N ASP A 169 1.97 -14.75 -12.61
CA ASP A 169 2.26 -13.66 -13.53
C ASP A 169 1.55 -12.40 -13.03
N LEU A 170 2.32 -11.43 -12.54
CA LEU A 170 1.77 -10.22 -11.91
C LEU A 170 1.14 -9.28 -12.94
N PHE A 171 1.64 -9.27 -14.17
CA PHE A 171 1.03 -8.49 -15.24
C PHE A 171 -0.35 -9.06 -15.62
N TRP A 172 -0.44 -10.38 -15.80
CA TRP A 172 -1.73 -11.06 -16.01
C TRP A 172 -2.69 -10.78 -14.85
N MET A 173 -2.25 -10.95 -13.60
CA MET A 173 -3.07 -10.65 -12.41
C MET A 173 -3.64 -9.22 -12.45
N LEU A 174 -2.81 -8.23 -12.74
CA LEU A 174 -3.26 -6.84 -12.82
C LEU A 174 -4.21 -6.62 -14.00
N LYS A 175 -3.98 -7.27 -15.13
CA LYS A 175 -4.88 -7.21 -16.28
C LYS A 175 -6.25 -7.78 -15.95
N GLU A 176 -6.32 -8.98 -15.34
CA GLU A 176 -7.57 -9.59 -14.88
C GLU A 176 -8.32 -8.68 -13.90
N LEU A 177 -7.60 -8.08 -12.93
CA LEU A 177 -8.21 -7.10 -12.02
C LEU A 177 -8.82 -5.91 -12.78
N GLY A 178 -8.19 -5.46 -13.84
CA GLY A 178 -8.70 -4.37 -14.67
C GLY A 178 -9.91 -4.78 -15.52
N THR A 179 -9.84 -5.93 -16.19
CA THR A 179 -10.87 -6.39 -17.15
C THR A 179 -12.08 -6.98 -16.46
N ASP A 180 -11.88 -7.89 -15.50
CA ASP A 180 -12.96 -8.70 -14.95
C ASP A 180 -13.59 -8.05 -13.71
N TYR A 181 -12.80 -7.25 -12.97
CA TYR A 181 -13.26 -6.60 -11.74
C TYR A 181 -13.40 -5.08 -11.87
N GLY A 182 -13.07 -4.49 -13.00
CA GLY A 182 -13.16 -3.05 -13.23
C GLY A 182 -12.21 -2.22 -12.35
N VAL A 183 -11.15 -2.84 -11.82
CA VAL A 183 -10.17 -2.18 -10.95
C VAL A 183 -9.32 -1.22 -11.76
N ARG A 184 -9.25 0.03 -11.36
CA ARG A 184 -8.42 1.07 -11.97
C ARG A 184 -7.24 1.47 -11.09
N PHE A 185 -7.38 1.30 -9.78
CA PHE A 185 -6.38 1.67 -8.80
C PHE A 185 -6.21 0.54 -7.76
N VAL A 186 -4.99 0.02 -7.65
CA VAL A 186 -4.59 -0.98 -6.65
C VAL A 186 -3.79 -0.31 -5.54
N ALA A 187 -4.28 -0.39 -4.30
CA ALA A 187 -3.52 -0.08 -3.10
C ALA A 187 -2.78 -1.34 -2.65
N CYS A 188 -1.49 -1.43 -2.90
CA CYS A 188 -0.67 -2.58 -2.49
C CYS A 188 -0.04 -2.31 -1.11
N GLU A 189 -0.26 -3.22 -0.17
CA GLU A 189 0.25 -3.13 1.20
C GLU A 189 1.37 -4.15 1.49
N GLY A 190 2.04 -4.55 0.44
CA GLY A 190 3.21 -5.40 0.54
C GLY A 190 2.89 -6.90 0.51
N GLY A 191 3.81 -7.80 0.98
CA GLY A 191 5.14 -7.57 1.56
C GLY A 191 6.26 -7.25 0.57
N ALA A 192 7.44 -7.16 1.13
CA ALA A 192 8.65 -6.77 0.41
C ALA A 192 8.97 -7.68 -0.80
N THR A 193 8.71 -8.98 -0.69
CA THR A 193 8.88 -9.92 -1.82
C THR A 193 7.94 -9.58 -2.99
N LEU A 194 6.68 -9.27 -2.69
CA LEU A 194 5.72 -8.86 -3.70
C LEU A 194 6.11 -7.51 -4.32
N PHE A 195 6.51 -6.55 -3.48
CA PHE A 195 6.95 -5.25 -3.95
C PHE A 195 8.16 -5.36 -4.87
N ARG A 196 9.15 -6.18 -4.49
CA ARG A 196 10.32 -6.46 -5.35
C ARG A 196 9.89 -7.03 -6.69
N ALA A 197 9.05 -8.06 -6.71
CA ALA A 197 8.57 -8.67 -7.94
C ALA A 197 7.82 -7.68 -8.84
N LEU A 198 6.97 -6.84 -8.26
CA LEU A 198 6.29 -5.76 -9.00
C LEU A 198 7.27 -4.73 -9.59
N LEU A 199 8.37 -4.39 -8.88
CA LEU A 199 9.41 -3.50 -9.38
C LEU A 199 10.22 -4.13 -10.53
N GLU A 200 10.55 -5.41 -10.44
CA GLU A 200 11.29 -6.15 -11.45
C GLU A 200 10.54 -6.18 -12.79
N GLU A 201 9.21 -6.27 -12.74
CA GLU A 201 8.31 -6.25 -13.89
C GLU A 201 7.85 -4.85 -14.32
N ASP A 202 8.35 -3.77 -13.70
CA ASP A 202 7.97 -2.37 -13.98
C ASP A 202 6.47 -2.09 -13.77
N LEU A 203 5.87 -2.72 -12.75
CA LEU A 203 4.44 -2.68 -12.46
C LEU A 203 4.03 -1.74 -11.32
N VAL A 204 4.97 -0.98 -10.74
CA VAL A 204 4.70 0.00 -9.68
C VAL A 204 4.70 1.40 -10.24
N ASP A 205 3.64 2.17 -9.96
CA ASP A 205 3.51 3.56 -10.41
C ASP A 205 3.87 4.55 -9.29
N GLN A 206 3.56 4.20 -8.04
CA GLN A 206 3.76 5.07 -6.88
C GLN A 206 4.25 4.29 -5.67
N LEU A 207 5.15 4.90 -4.90
CA LEU A 207 5.55 4.44 -3.57
C LEU A 207 5.17 5.51 -2.54
N ASN A 208 4.35 5.12 -1.57
CA ASN A 208 4.09 5.89 -0.35
C ASN A 208 4.95 5.28 0.76
N LEU A 209 5.79 6.08 1.38
CA LEU A 209 6.77 5.62 2.35
C LEU A 209 6.69 6.45 3.61
N THR A 210 6.49 5.78 4.74
CA THR A 210 6.65 6.38 6.06
C THR A 210 8.02 6.02 6.62
N ILE A 211 8.79 7.00 7.04
CA ILE A 211 10.04 6.80 7.78
C ILE A 211 9.74 7.05 9.25
N ALA A 212 9.80 5.99 10.05
CA ALA A 212 9.60 6.04 11.50
C ALA A 212 10.94 6.27 12.24
N PRO A 213 10.96 6.96 13.38
CA PRO A 213 12.16 7.42 14.06
C PRO A 213 12.87 6.31 14.87
N TYR A 214 13.11 5.17 14.24
CA TYR A 214 13.75 4.01 14.86
C TYR A 214 14.95 3.53 14.05
N LEU A 215 15.87 2.86 14.74
CA LEU A 215 17.00 2.14 14.16
C LEU A 215 16.94 0.70 14.65
N PHE A 216 16.80 -0.26 13.74
CA PHE A 216 16.72 -1.67 14.11
C PHE A 216 18.04 -2.42 13.90
N GLY A 217 18.89 -1.96 12.99
CA GLY A 217 20.12 -2.64 12.63
C GLY A 217 19.88 -4.00 11.96
N GLY A 218 20.91 -4.84 11.98
CA GLY A 218 20.87 -6.19 11.46
C GLY A 218 21.04 -6.28 9.94
N ALA A 219 22.16 -6.87 9.48
CA ALA A 219 22.44 -7.04 8.05
C ALA A 219 21.40 -7.93 7.35
N ALA A 220 20.85 -8.93 8.07
CA ALA A 220 19.82 -9.84 7.56
C ALA A 220 18.37 -9.35 7.77
N ALA A 221 18.18 -8.14 8.33
CA ALA A 221 16.84 -7.62 8.50
C ALA A 221 16.24 -7.17 7.16
N PRO A 222 14.97 -7.50 6.88
CA PRO A 222 14.32 -7.13 5.62
C PRO A 222 14.28 -5.62 5.40
N THR A 223 14.53 -5.24 4.15
CA THR A 223 14.34 -3.88 3.64
C THR A 223 13.07 -3.80 2.79
N LEU A 224 12.79 -2.64 2.20
CA LEU A 224 11.64 -2.46 1.30
C LEU A 224 11.59 -3.49 0.16
N THR A 225 12.74 -3.93 -0.34
CA THR A 225 12.84 -4.93 -1.40
C THR A 225 13.12 -6.35 -0.88
N GLY A 226 12.89 -6.59 0.41
CA GLY A 226 13.00 -7.89 1.08
C GLY A 226 14.39 -8.23 1.56
N LEU A 227 14.58 -9.51 1.88
CA LEU A 227 15.88 -10.11 2.11
C LEU A 227 16.52 -10.37 0.75
N SER A 228 17.14 -9.37 0.19
CA SER A 228 17.82 -9.55 -1.08
C SER A 228 19.26 -9.87 -0.84
N LYS A 229 19.74 -10.95 -1.45
CA LYS A 229 21.17 -11.23 -1.61
C LYS A 229 21.74 -10.43 -2.77
N ASP A 230 20.91 -10.05 -3.71
CA ASP A 230 21.29 -9.42 -4.97
C ASP A 230 20.63 -8.05 -5.14
N PHE A 231 21.25 -7.19 -5.93
CA PHE A 231 20.64 -5.95 -6.37
C PHE A 231 19.35 -6.23 -7.17
N LEU A 232 18.48 -5.23 -7.25
CA LEU A 232 17.43 -5.27 -8.28
C LEU A 232 18.12 -5.42 -9.65
N PRO A 233 17.54 -6.21 -10.59
CA PRO A 233 18.11 -6.41 -11.93
C PRO A 233 18.39 -5.08 -12.63
N ARG A 234 17.72 -4.03 -12.21
CA ARG A 234 17.90 -2.66 -12.69
C ARG A 234 17.61 -1.65 -11.59
N THR A 235 18.33 -0.54 -11.62
CA THR A 235 18.03 0.62 -10.78
C THR A 235 16.67 1.23 -11.15
N VAL A 236 15.80 1.39 -10.17
CA VAL A 236 14.51 2.05 -10.31
C VAL A 236 14.66 3.51 -9.89
N ARG A 237 14.34 4.44 -10.80
CA ARG A 237 14.38 5.87 -10.51
C ARG A 237 13.02 6.36 -9.98
N CYS A 238 13.06 7.10 -8.88
CA CYS A 238 11.90 7.71 -8.26
C CYS A 238 11.95 9.24 -8.38
N SER A 239 10.79 9.88 -8.46
CA SER A 239 10.65 11.34 -8.34
C SER A 239 9.83 11.65 -7.10
N LEU A 240 10.35 12.47 -6.20
CA LEU A 240 9.62 12.95 -5.04
C LEU A 240 8.44 13.82 -5.51
N VAL A 241 7.25 13.49 -5.03
CA VAL A 241 6.00 14.21 -5.32
C VAL A 241 5.54 15.00 -4.11
N GLU A 242 5.64 14.39 -2.92
CA GLU A 242 5.21 14.98 -1.67
C GLU A 242 6.14 14.55 -0.55
N MET A 243 6.41 15.48 0.37
CA MET A 243 7.09 15.21 1.64
C MET A 243 6.41 16.01 2.74
N ARG A 244 6.09 15.37 3.85
CA ARG A 244 5.55 16.03 5.02
C ARG A 244 6.06 15.35 6.29
N ALA A 245 6.29 16.11 7.35
CA ALA A 245 6.57 15.60 8.68
C ALA A 245 5.31 15.69 9.54
N VAL A 246 5.04 14.66 10.32
CA VAL A 246 3.96 14.63 11.31
C VAL A 246 4.51 13.99 12.57
N GLY A 247 4.63 14.77 13.64
CA GLY A 247 5.39 14.35 14.81
C GLY A 247 6.85 14.09 14.44
N GLU A 248 7.34 12.93 14.75
CA GLU A 248 8.71 12.49 14.45
C GLU A 248 8.82 11.63 13.17
N GLU A 249 7.71 11.43 12.46
CA GLU A 249 7.65 10.62 11.24
C GLU A 249 7.70 11.48 9.98
N CYS A 250 8.37 10.96 8.93
CA CYS A 250 8.37 11.54 7.58
C CYS A 250 7.51 10.72 6.65
N PHE A 251 6.56 11.36 5.99
CA PHE A 251 5.69 10.76 4.97
C PHE A 251 6.14 11.24 3.59
N LEU A 252 6.50 10.30 2.74
CA LEU A 252 7.05 10.55 1.42
C LEU A 252 6.15 9.90 0.35
N THR A 253 5.89 10.62 -0.71
CA THR A 253 5.24 10.04 -1.91
C THR A 253 6.20 10.17 -3.09
N TYR A 254 6.55 9.04 -3.68
CA TYR A 254 7.38 8.98 -4.88
C TYR A 254 6.57 8.45 -6.06
N ARG A 255 6.78 9.05 -7.23
CA ARG A 255 6.37 8.48 -8.52
C ARG A 255 7.52 7.65 -9.07
N ILE A 256 7.22 6.41 -9.46
CA ILE A 256 8.18 5.53 -10.13
C ILE A 256 8.30 5.97 -11.59
N LYS A 257 9.54 6.02 -12.09
CA LYS A 257 9.81 6.35 -13.50
C LYS A 257 9.84 5.06 -14.30
N HIS A 258 8.79 4.82 -15.06
CA HIS A 258 8.75 3.72 -16.02
C HIS A 258 9.74 3.95 -17.16
N ARG A 259 10.12 2.86 -17.80
CA ARG A 259 10.97 2.92 -19.00
C ARG A 259 10.19 3.56 -20.13
N ARG A 260 10.89 4.37 -20.90
CA ARG A 260 10.44 4.67 -22.24
C ARG A 260 10.63 3.41 -23.06
N LYS A 261 9.54 2.84 -23.57
CA LYS A 261 9.60 1.77 -24.57
C LYS A 261 10.13 2.34 -25.88
#